data_f198c79a705fbf34ba4b93d476a8fc01
#
_entry.id   f198c79a705fbf34ba4b93d476a8fc01
#
_cell.length_a   1.000
_cell.length_b   1.000
_cell.length_c   1.000
_cell.angle_alpha   90.00
_cell.angle_beta   90.00
_cell.angle_gamma   90.00
#
_symmetry.space_group_name_H-M   'P 1'
#
loop_
_entity.id
_entity.type
_entity.pdbx_description
1 polymer ?
#
loop_
_entity_poly.entity_id
_entity_poly.type
_entity_poly.pdbx_seq_one_letter_code
_entity_poly.pdbx_strand_id
1 'polypeptide(L)'
;MLGGNFNPVHIAHLIMADQVGNALGLEKVYLMPTNLPPHVDHKGTIDPVHRLNMLGMAIADNPLLAVETAEIDRGGKSYTYDTLKYLTEVHPDTDFYFIIGGDMVEYLPKWHKINELFSLVHFVGVNRPGYPTESQYPIIWIDVPDMNISSSDIRKKIIQGCSVNYLLPEDVLHYIQEKRLYLDDL
;
A
#
# COMPACT_ATOMS: atom_id res chain seq x y z
N MET A 1 -0.68 -2.10 -8.99
CA MET A 1 -0.57 -2.69 -7.62
C MET A 1 -0.09 -1.62 -6.67
N LEU A 2 -0.65 -1.54 -5.47
CA LEU A 2 -0.21 -0.65 -4.39
C LEU A 2 0.31 -1.50 -3.24
N GLY A 3 1.63 -1.50 -3.04
CA GLY A 3 2.26 -2.19 -1.91
C GLY A 3 2.21 -1.35 -0.64
N GLY A 4 2.06 -1.99 0.52
CA GLY A 4 2.06 -1.27 1.79
C GLY A 4 1.92 -2.19 3.00
N ASN A 5 2.20 -1.65 4.18
CA ASN A 5 1.98 -2.42 5.40
C ASN A 5 0.49 -2.50 5.77
N PHE A 6 -0.30 -1.47 5.43
CA PHE A 6 -1.73 -1.37 5.73
C PHE A 6 -2.06 -1.68 7.21
N ASN A 7 -1.40 -1.00 8.10
CA ASN A 7 -1.47 -1.24 9.55
C ASN A 7 -1.96 0.00 10.35
N PRO A 8 -3.23 0.41 10.19
CA PRO A 8 -4.28 -0.08 9.29
C PRO A 8 -4.27 0.51 7.87
N VAL A 9 -5.08 -0.07 6.97
CA VAL A 9 -5.51 0.60 5.73
C VAL A 9 -6.30 1.87 6.09
N HIS A 10 -6.17 2.93 5.28
CA HIS A 10 -6.85 4.22 5.52
C HIS A 10 -7.29 4.89 4.21
N ILE A 11 -8.08 5.95 4.34
CA ILE A 11 -8.72 6.63 3.20
C ILE A 11 -7.70 7.06 2.13
N ALA A 12 -6.53 7.57 2.51
CA ALA A 12 -5.51 7.98 1.53
C ALA A 12 -5.00 6.82 0.67
N HIS A 13 -4.89 5.60 1.20
CA HIS A 13 -4.55 4.42 0.39
C HIS A 13 -5.63 4.12 -0.65
N LEU A 14 -6.90 4.22 -0.27
CA LEU A 14 -8.03 3.93 -1.17
C LEU A 14 -8.14 4.97 -2.27
N ILE A 15 -8.01 6.26 -1.93
CA ILE A 15 -8.02 7.35 -2.91
C ILE A 15 -6.86 7.17 -3.89
N MET A 16 -5.65 6.89 -3.40
CA MET A 16 -4.49 6.66 -4.26
C MET A 16 -4.73 5.51 -5.24
N ALA A 17 -5.20 4.37 -4.74
CA ALA A 17 -5.47 3.19 -5.58
C ALA A 17 -6.58 3.45 -6.61
N ASP A 18 -7.69 4.03 -6.18
CA ASP A 18 -8.84 4.32 -7.05
C ASP A 18 -8.49 5.35 -8.13
N GLN A 19 -7.91 6.48 -7.74
CA GLN A 19 -7.60 7.57 -8.68
C GLN A 19 -6.55 7.17 -9.72
N VAL A 20 -5.50 6.47 -9.31
CA VAL A 20 -4.49 5.94 -10.25
C VAL A 20 -5.12 4.90 -11.19
N GLY A 21 -5.94 3.99 -10.65
CA GLY A 21 -6.61 2.97 -11.46
C GLY A 21 -7.52 3.58 -12.53
N ASN A 22 -8.31 4.58 -12.15
CA ASN A 22 -9.18 5.29 -13.10
C ASN A 22 -8.38 6.14 -14.10
N ALA A 23 -7.35 6.86 -13.66
CA ALA A 23 -6.54 7.71 -14.55
C ALA A 23 -5.82 6.92 -15.65
N LEU A 24 -5.38 5.71 -15.35
CA LEU A 24 -4.69 4.82 -16.28
C LEU A 24 -5.61 3.80 -16.97
N GLY A 25 -6.90 3.79 -16.66
CA GLY A 25 -7.86 2.82 -17.23
C GLY A 25 -7.52 1.37 -16.89
N LEU A 26 -7.00 1.11 -15.68
CA LEU A 26 -6.61 -0.23 -15.26
C LEU A 26 -7.85 -1.10 -15.00
N GLU A 27 -7.77 -2.38 -15.33
CA GLU A 27 -8.85 -3.33 -15.05
C GLU A 27 -9.02 -3.59 -13.55
N LYS A 28 -7.91 -3.64 -12.80
CA LYS A 28 -7.86 -3.88 -11.37
C LYS A 28 -6.68 -3.17 -10.73
N VAL A 29 -6.88 -2.73 -9.49
CA VAL A 29 -5.80 -2.26 -8.63
C VAL A 29 -5.76 -3.12 -7.38
N TYR A 30 -4.67 -3.85 -7.22
CA TYR A 30 -4.46 -4.74 -6.07
C TYR A 30 -3.74 -3.99 -4.95
N LEU A 31 -4.31 -4.02 -3.74
CA LEU A 31 -3.63 -3.64 -2.51
C LEU A 31 -2.87 -4.87 -2.00
N MET A 32 -1.54 -4.77 -1.93
CA MET A 32 -0.65 -5.88 -1.59
C MET A 32 -0.01 -5.65 -0.22
N PRO A 33 -0.54 -6.27 0.85
CA PRO A 33 0.03 -6.13 2.18
C PRO A 33 1.39 -6.83 2.28
N THR A 34 2.40 -6.10 2.76
CA THR A 34 3.71 -6.67 3.05
C THR A 34 3.62 -7.67 4.19
N ASN A 35 4.36 -8.78 4.09
CA ASN A 35 4.52 -9.69 5.25
C ASN A 35 5.53 -9.09 6.23
N LEU A 36 6.81 -9.07 5.90
CA LEU A 36 7.87 -8.45 6.69
C LEU A 36 8.63 -7.41 5.83
N PRO A 37 8.41 -6.10 6.05
CA PRO A 37 9.13 -5.08 5.28
C PRO A 37 10.65 -5.20 5.49
N PRO A 38 11.47 -5.12 4.43
CA PRO A 38 12.92 -5.36 4.54
C PRO A 38 13.69 -4.27 5.30
N HIS A 39 13.11 -3.07 5.44
CA HIS A 39 13.79 -1.87 5.93
C HIS A 39 13.20 -1.30 7.23
N VAL A 40 12.24 -1.99 7.83
CA VAL A 40 11.55 -1.50 9.04
C VAL A 40 11.68 -2.55 10.15
N ASP A 41 12.00 -2.11 11.37
CA ASP A 41 11.90 -2.94 12.56
C ASP A 41 10.43 -3.39 12.73
N HIS A 42 10.25 -4.70 12.92
CA HIS A 42 8.92 -5.35 12.98
C HIS A 42 8.10 -5.02 14.24
N LYS A 43 8.63 -4.20 15.13
CA LYS A 43 7.91 -3.72 16.29
C LYS A 43 6.72 -2.90 15.83
N GLY A 44 5.52 -3.37 16.14
CA GLY A 44 4.29 -2.62 15.93
C GLY A 44 3.45 -2.99 14.70
N THR A 45 3.69 -4.12 14.06
CA THR A 45 2.80 -4.64 13.02
C THR A 45 1.91 -5.74 13.61
N ILE A 46 0.59 -5.56 13.49
CA ILE A 46 -0.39 -6.58 13.92
C ILE A 46 -0.38 -7.79 12.98
N ASP A 47 -0.99 -8.88 13.45
CA ASP A 47 -1.13 -10.12 12.68
C ASP A 47 -1.67 -9.84 11.26
N PRO A 48 -1.10 -10.46 10.22
CA PRO A 48 -1.57 -10.34 8.84
C PRO A 48 -3.07 -10.59 8.66
N VAL A 49 -3.66 -11.48 9.47
CA VAL A 49 -5.09 -11.79 9.40
C VAL A 49 -5.96 -10.57 9.65
N HIS A 50 -5.58 -9.70 10.59
CA HIS A 50 -6.31 -8.46 10.86
C HIS A 50 -6.15 -7.46 9.71
N ARG A 51 -4.95 -7.36 9.13
CA ARG A 51 -4.69 -6.45 8.01
C ARG A 51 -5.47 -6.87 6.76
N LEU A 52 -5.53 -8.18 6.47
CA LEU A 52 -6.31 -8.74 5.35
C LEU A 52 -7.81 -8.51 5.55
N ASN A 53 -8.34 -8.73 6.76
CA ASN A 53 -9.75 -8.48 7.06
C ASN A 53 -10.09 -6.99 6.86
N MET A 54 -9.28 -6.08 7.38
CA MET A 54 -9.48 -4.64 7.19
C MET A 54 -9.40 -4.22 5.72
N LEU A 55 -8.46 -4.79 4.96
CA LEU A 55 -8.37 -4.54 3.51
C LEU A 55 -9.64 -5.01 2.79
N GLY A 56 -10.10 -6.24 3.06
CA GLY A 56 -11.32 -6.76 2.46
C GLY A 56 -12.55 -5.88 2.73
N MET A 57 -12.72 -5.43 3.98
CA MET A 57 -13.79 -4.50 4.35
C MET A 57 -13.65 -3.15 3.63
N ALA A 58 -12.44 -2.61 3.59
CA ALA A 58 -12.16 -1.28 3.02
C ALA A 58 -12.49 -1.18 1.52
N ILE A 59 -12.41 -2.28 0.79
CA ILE A 59 -12.58 -2.30 -0.67
C ILE A 59 -13.87 -2.96 -1.14
N ALA A 60 -14.73 -3.43 -0.21
CA ALA A 60 -15.90 -4.26 -0.52
C ALA A 60 -16.83 -3.65 -1.58
N ASP A 61 -17.00 -2.33 -1.56
CA ASP A 61 -17.90 -1.60 -2.45
C ASP A 61 -17.24 -1.05 -3.73
N ASN A 62 -15.92 -1.28 -3.90
CA ASN A 62 -15.21 -0.78 -5.07
C ASN A 62 -14.74 -1.95 -5.97
N PRO A 63 -15.44 -2.22 -7.09
CA PRO A 63 -15.10 -3.34 -7.98
C PRO A 63 -13.75 -3.18 -8.69
N LEU A 64 -13.16 -1.98 -8.72
CA LEU A 64 -11.83 -1.76 -9.27
C LEU A 64 -10.72 -2.31 -8.36
N LEU A 65 -10.97 -2.36 -7.04
CA LEU A 65 -9.97 -2.73 -6.05
C LEU A 65 -10.04 -4.23 -5.70
N ALA A 66 -8.90 -4.81 -5.40
CA ALA A 66 -8.75 -6.18 -4.94
C ALA A 66 -7.58 -6.31 -3.95
N VAL A 67 -7.47 -7.43 -3.25
CA VAL A 67 -6.33 -7.73 -2.38
C VAL A 67 -5.42 -8.75 -3.07
N GLU A 68 -4.10 -8.52 -3.01
CA GLU A 68 -3.08 -9.49 -3.43
C GLU A 68 -2.35 -10.02 -2.20
N THR A 69 -2.37 -11.34 -2.00
CA THR A 69 -1.83 -11.98 -0.79
C THR A 69 -0.45 -12.61 -0.96
N ALA A 70 0.15 -12.54 -2.14
CA ALA A 70 1.38 -13.26 -2.48
C ALA A 70 2.53 -13.06 -1.49
N GLU A 71 2.68 -11.87 -0.89
CA GLU A 71 3.73 -11.62 0.11
C GLU A 71 3.42 -12.27 1.46
N ILE A 72 2.15 -12.26 1.87
CA ILE A 72 1.70 -12.93 3.10
C ILE A 72 1.84 -14.45 2.95
N ASP A 73 1.37 -15.01 1.82
CA ASP A 73 1.38 -16.45 1.54
C ASP A 73 2.81 -16.99 1.43
N ARG A 74 3.71 -16.24 0.80
CA ARG A 74 5.12 -16.60 0.69
C ARG A 74 5.81 -16.54 2.05
N GLY A 75 5.42 -15.63 2.93
CA GLY A 75 6.09 -15.39 4.20
C GLY A 75 7.49 -14.76 4.05
N GLY A 76 8.17 -14.56 5.18
CA GLY A 76 9.52 -13.98 5.20
C GLY A 76 9.57 -12.52 4.78
N LYS A 77 10.74 -12.04 4.34
CA LYS A 77 10.94 -10.65 3.90
C LYS A 77 10.28 -10.38 2.57
N SER A 78 9.54 -9.28 2.49
CA SER A 78 8.81 -8.83 1.31
C SER A 78 9.68 -7.93 0.44
N TYR A 79 10.54 -8.52 -0.38
CA TYR A 79 11.22 -7.78 -1.45
C TYR A 79 10.28 -7.63 -2.65
N THR A 80 10.01 -6.41 -3.05
CA THR A 80 9.13 -6.09 -4.20
C THR A 80 9.57 -6.80 -5.47
N TYR A 81 10.88 -6.91 -5.72
CA TYR A 81 11.41 -7.64 -6.88
C TYR A 81 10.95 -9.11 -6.90
N ASP A 82 11.11 -9.82 -5.80
CA ASP A 82 10.78 -11.26 -5.75
C ASP A 82 9.28 -11.49 -5.98
N THR A 83 8.46 -10.59 -5.45
CA THR A 83 7.01 -10.66 -5.59
C THR A 83 6.57 -10.36 -7.02
N LEU A 84 7.04 -9.25 -7.60
CA LEU A 84 6.66 -8.86 -8.95
C LEU A 84 7.22 -9.82 -10.00
N LYS A 85 8.42 -10.35 -9.80
CA LYS A 85 8.95 -11.42 -10.65
C LYS A 85 8.02 -12.64 -10.65
N TYR A 86 7.63 -13.12 -9.48
CA TYR A 86 6.68 -14.24 -9.36
C TYR A 86 5.35 -13.93 -10.07
N LEU A 87 4.76 -12.76 -9.83
CA LEU A 87 3.48 -12.39 -10.42
C LEU A 87 3.53 -12.26 -11.94
N THR A 88 4.62 -11.72 -12.50
CA THR A 88 4.81 -11.64 -13.97
C THR A 88 5.03 -13.01 -14.60
N GLU A 89 5.64 -13.96 -13.89
CA GLU A 89 5.79 -15.33 -14.35
C GLU A 89 4.45 -16.09 -14.35
N VAL A 90 3.62 -15.87 -13.35
CA VAL A 90 2.29 -16.53 -13.23
C VAL A 90 1.26 -15.89 -14.17
N HIS A 91 1.39 -14.61 -14.46
CA HIS A 91 0.48 -13.83 -15.32
C HIS A 91 1.23 -13.18 -16.48
N PRO A 92 1.76 -13.96 -17.45
CA PRO A 92 2.64 -13.46 -18.51
C PRO A 92 1.96 -12.50 -19.50
N ASP A 93 0.63 -12.52 -19.58
CA ASP A 93 -0.16 -11.66 -20.47
C ASP A 93 -0.68 -10.39 -19.76
N THR A 94 -0.15 -10.07 -18.57
CA THR A 94 -0.58 -8.93 -17.76
C THR A 94 0.50 -7.87 -17.67
N ASP A 95 0.15 -6.64 -18.03
CA ASP A 95 0.99 -5.47 -17.79
C ASP A 95 0.80 -4.97 -16.36
N PHE A 96 1.87 -5.03 -15.57
CA PHE A 96 1.82 -4.60 -14.18
C PHE A 96 2.27 -3.15 -13.99
N TYR A 97 1.49 -2.39 -13.23
CA TYR A 97 1.78 -1.03 -12.78
C TYR A 97 1.97 -1.04 -11.27
N PHE A 98 3.14 -0.59 -10.79
CA PHE A 98 3.44 -0.53 -9.35
C PHE A 98 3.38 0.91 -8.85
N ILE A 99 2.43 1.16 -7.94
CA ILE A 99 2.11 2.51 -7.43
C ILE A 99 2.96 2.78 -6.20
N ILE A 100 3.64 3.92 -6.17
CA ILE A 100 4.44 4.41 -5.05
C ILE A 100 4.11 5.88 -4.74
N GLY A 101 4.21 6.27 -3.49
CA GLY A 101 4.18 7.69 -3.12
C GLY A 101 5.43 8.43 -3.61
N GLY A 102 5.30 9.70 -3.92
CA GLY A 102 6.42 10.53 -4.39
C GLY A 102 7.62 10.56 -3.44
N ASP A 103 7.36 10.48 -2.13
CA ASP A 103 8.39 10.35 -1.09
C ASP A 103 9.24 9.06 -1.23
N MET A 104 8.67 7.99 -1.78
CA MET A 104 9.39 6.73 -1.99
C MET A 104 10.29 6.74 -3.22
N VAL A 105 10.07 7.65 -4.16
CA VAL A 105 10.89 7.75 -5.38
C VAL A 105 12.36 8.04 -5.06
N GLU A 106 12.61 8.87 -4.07
CA GLU A 106 13.98 9.16 -3.59
C GLU A 106 14.70 7.92 -3.02
N TYR A 107 13.95 6.93 -2.55
CA TYR A 107 14.47 5.69 -1.98
C TYR A 107 14.65 4.57 -3.00
N LEU A 108 14.13 4.70 -4.23
CA LEU A 108 14.22 3.69 -5.28
C LEU A 108 15.65 3.17 -5.51
N PRO A 109 16.71 4.01 -5.50
CA PRO A 109 18.09 3.52 -5.68
C PRO A 109 18.53 2.48 -4.64
N LYS A 110 17.85 2.39 -3.48
CA LYS A 110 18.15 1.44 -2.41
C LYS A 110 17.31 0.15 -2.49
N TRP A 111 16.37 0.08 -3.45
CA TRP A 111 15.54 -1.09 -3.58
C TRP A 111 16.29 -2.27 -4.16
N HIS A 112 16.00 -3.45 -3.64
CA HIS A 112 16.60 -4.69 -4.12
C HIS A 112 16.32 -4.90 -5.60
N LYS A 113 17.39 -4.99 -6.40
CA LYS A 113 17.34 -5.20 -7.86
C LYS A 113 16.46 -4.18 -8.61
N ILE A 114 16.59 -2.91 -8.28
CA ILE A 114 15.74 -1.86 -8.85
C ILE A 114 15.79 -1.81 -10.39
N ASN A 115 16.94 -2.02 -10.99
CA ASN A 115 17.08 -1.97 -12.46
C ASN A 115 16.30 -3.11 -13.13
N GLU A 116 16.31 -4.29 -12.54
CA GLU A 116 15.54 -5.43 -13.03
C GLU A 116 14.04 -5.21 -12.82
N LEU A 117 13.64 -4.53 -11.71
CA LEU A 117 12.24 -4.18 -11.46
C LEU A 117 11.63 -3.34 -12.59
N PHE A 118 12.37 -2.36 -13.12
CA PHE A 118 11.92 -1.54 -14.25
C PHE A 118 11.76 -2.31 -15.56
N SER A 119 12.35 -3.50 -15.65
CA SER A 119 12.15 -4.42 -16.77
C SER A 119 10.91 -5.30 -16.60
N LEU A 120 10.37 -5.42 -15.40
CA LEU A 120 9.22 -6.26 -15.07
C LEU A 120 7.90 -5.49 -15.07
N VAL A 121 7.91 -4.23 -14.59
CA VAL A 121 6.69 -3.46 -14.32
C VAL A 121 6.87 -1.98 -14.62
N HIS A 122 5.76 -1.29 -14.87
CA HIS A 122 5.70 0.17 -14.96
C HIS A 122 5.55 0.77 -13.56
N PHE A 123 6.38 1.76 -13.22
CA PHE A 123 6.23 2.49 -11.97
C PHE A 123 5.33 3.70 -12.14
N VAL A 124 4.40 3.86 -11.20
CA VAL A 124 3.50 5.01 -11.12
C VAL A 124 3.81 5.78 -9.84
N GLY A 125 4.29 6.99 -9.98
CA GLY A 125 4.53 7.92 -8.89
C GLY A 125 3.28 8.76 -8.61
N VAL A 126 2.83 8.77 -7.37
CA VAL A 126 1.77 9.68 -6.94
C VAL A 126 2.41 10.95 -6.43
N ASN A 127 2.06 12.07 -7.07
CA ASN A 127 2.59 13.38 -6.70
C ASN A 127 2.16 13.74 -5.26
N ARG A 128 3.12 14.26 -4.49
CA ARG A 128 2.88 14.81 -3.15
C ARG A 128 3.50 16.21 -3.07
N PRO A 129 2.79 17.20 -2.53
CA PRO A 129 3.34 18.54 -2.33
C PRO A 129 4.66 18.49 -1.56
N GLY A 130 5.65 19.22 -2.07
CA GLY A 130 6.97 19.32 -1.47
C GLY A 130 7.97 18.24 -1.90
N TYR A 131 7.55 17.28 -2.72
CA TYR A 131 8.45 16.29 -3.32
C TYR A 131 8.61 16.54 -4.83
N PRO A 132 9.85 16.42 -5.36
CA PRO A 132 10.08 16.61 -6.79
C PRO A 132 9.42 15.48 -7.59
N THR A 133 8.87 15.86 -8.76
CA THR A 133 8.38 14.92 -9.77
C THR A 133 9.47 14.52 -10.77
N GLU A 134 10.71 14.90 -10.51
CA GLU A 134 11.86 14.52 -11.31
C GLU A 134 12.49 13.23 -10.76
N SER A 135 12.79 12.31 -11.65
CA SER A 135 13.45 11.04 -11.31
C SER A 135 14.39 10.62 -12.44
N GLN A 136 15.51 9.98 -12.08
CA GLN A 136 16.36 9.31 -13.06
C GLN A 136 15.71 8.03 -13.65
N TYR A 137 14.61 7.57 -13.04
CA TYR A 137 13.86 6.40 -13.47
C TYR A 137 12.63 6.78 -14.29
N PRO A 138 12.17 5.94 -15.22
CA PRO A 138 10.97 6.17 -16.02
C PRO A 138 9.72 5.97 -15.15
N ILE A 139 9.22 7.04 -14.54
CA ILE A 139 8.04 7.04 -13.67
C ILE A 139 6.89 7.74 -14.38
N ILE A 140 5.73 7.10 -14.38
CA ILE A 140 4.47 7.71 -14.81
C ILE A 140 3.91 8.48 -13.61
N TRP A 141 3.82 9.82 -13.72
CA TRP A 141 3.32 10.65 -12.63
C TRP A 141 1.82 10.88 -12.76
N ILE A 142 1.09 10.63 -11.67
CA ILE A 142 -0.35 10.86 -11.57
C ILE A 142 -0.63 11.78 -10.38
N ASP A 143 -1.39 12.84 -10.64
CA ASP A 143 -1.89 13.72 -9.59
C ASP A 143 -3.12 13.10 -8.93
N VAL A 144 -3.08 13.03 -7.60
CA VAL A 144 -4.20 12.61 -6.78
C VAL A 144 -4.44 13.66 -5.68
N PRO A 145 -5.66 13.70 -5.09
CA PRO A 145 -5.91 14.57 -3.95
C PRO A 145 -4.88 14.36 -2.85
N ASP A 146 -4.25 15.44 -2.41
CA ASP A 146 -3.27 15.37 -1.33
C ASP A 146 -3.96 15.10 0.00
N MET A 147 -3.52 14.04 0.68
CA MET A 147 -4.03 13.65 1.98
C MET A 147 -2.88 13.27 2.90
N ASN A 148 -2.60 14.13 3.85
CA ASN A 148 -1.59 13.87 4.88
C ASN A 148 -2.16 12.95 5.98
N ILE A 149 -2.39 11.69 5.63
CA ILE A 149 -2.87 10.64 6.53
C ILE A 149 -1.83 9.53 6.56
N SER A 150 -1.43 9.10 7.76
CA SER A 150 -0.54 7.95 7.92
C SER A 150 -1.10 6.94 8.92
N SER A 151 -0.82 5.65 8.68
CA SER A 151 -1.18 4.57 9.61
C SER A 151 -0.56 4.79 11.00
N SER A 152 0.65 5.34 11.06
CA SER A 152 1.33 5.61 12.34
C SER A 152 0.61 6.68 13.17
N ASP A 153 0.12 7.75 12.52
CA ASP A 153 -0.63 8.80 13.22
C ASP A 153 -2.01 8.31 13.64
N ILE A 154 -2.64 7.44 12.84
CA ILE A 154 -3.91 6.80 13.21
C ILE A 154 -3.71 5.96 14.47
N ARG A 155 -2.68 5.10 14.54
CA ARG A 155 -2.40 4.30 15.74
C ARG A 155 -2.14 5.16 16.97
N LYS A 156 -1.32 6.22 16.84
CA LYS A 156 -1.09 7.18 17.94
C LYS A 156 -2.40 7.82 18.44
N LYS A 157 -3.28 8.23 17.53
CA LYS A 157 -4.59 8.79 17.89
C LYS A 157 -5.46 7.79 18.64
N ILE A 158 -5.48 6.52 18.22
CA ILE A 158 -6.22 5.45 18.90
C ILE A 158 -5.71 5.26 20.33
N ILE A 159 -4.38 5.13 20.52
CA ILE A 159 -3.75 5.01 21.84
C ILE A 159 -4.15 6.21 22.75
N GLN A 160 -4.19 7.40 22.17
CA GLN A 160 -4.52 8.63 22.91
C GLN A 160 -6.04 8.83 23.15
N GLY A 161 -6.88 7.91 22.69
CA GLY A 161 -8.34 8.04 22.76
C GLY A 161 -8.89 9.16 21.87
N CYS A 162 -8.12 9.64 20.90
CA CYS A 162 -8.55 10.66 19.95
C CYS A 162 -9.38 10.05 18.81
N SER A 163 -10.29 10.87 18.25
CA SER A 163 -11.09 10.43 17.10
C SER A 163 -10.23 10.16 15.88
N VAL A 164 -10.53 9.06 15.19
CA VAL A 164 -10.02 8.69 13.89
C VAL A 164 -11.13 8.57 12.84
N ASN A 165 -12.32 9.08 13.15
CA ASN A 165 -13.43 9.15 12.21
C ASN A 165 -12.97 9.86 10.91
N TYR A 166 -13.47 9.37 9.77
CA TYR A 166 -13.15 9.88 8.44
C TYR A 166 -11.68 9.68 7.97
N LEU A 167 -10.80 9.18 8.84
CA LEU A 167 -9.46 8.75 8.43
C LEU A 167 -9.45 7.30 7.93
N LEU A 168 -10.44 6.52 8.35
CA LEU A 168 -10.65 5.11 8.04
C LEU A 168 -12.05 4.91 7.43
N PRO A 169 -12.26 3.90 6.58
CA PRO A 169 -13.60 3.40 6.30
C PRO A 169 -14.32 2.99 7.60
N GLU A 170 -15.64 3.18 7.64
CA GLU A 170 -16.43 2.93 8.85
C GLU A 170 -16.32 1.48 9.34
N ASP A 171 -16.41 0.50 8.44
CA ASP A 171 -16.28 -0.92 8.78
C ASP A 171 -14.89 -1.28 9.33
N VAL A 172 -13.84 -0.63 8.82
CA VAL A 172 -12.47 -0.79 9.35
C VAL A 172 -12.37 -0.22 10.75
N LEU A 173 -12.98 0.93 11.01
CA LEU A 173 -13.02 1.54 12.35
C LEU A 173 -13.76 0.64 13.32
N HIS A 174 -14.93 0.12 12.96
CA HIS A 174 -15.71 -0.79 13.79
C HIS A 174 -14.91 -2.08 14.08
N TYR A 175 -14.24 -2.64 13.10
CA TYR A 175 -13.39 -3.83 13.27
C TYR A 175 -12.26 -3.58 14.27
N ILE A 176 -11.57 -2.44 14.17
CA ILE A 176 -10.49 -2.04 15.09
C ILE A 176 -11.02 -1.96 16.53
N GLN A 177 -12.21 -1.36 16.72
CA GLN A 177 -12.84 -1.23 18.03
C GLN A 177 -13.28 -2.59 18.59
N GLU A 178 -13.96 -3.43 17.79
CA GLU A 178 -14.41 -4.78 18.19
C GLU A 178 -13.24 -5.66 18.60
N LYS A 179 -12.18 -5.67 17.79
CA LYS A 179 -10.98 -6.49 18.05
C LYS A 179 -10.00 -5.86 19.03
N ARG A 180 -10.29 -4.64 19.51
CA ARG A 180 -9.46 -3.88 20.45
C ARG A 180 -8.02 -3.72 19.95
N LEU A 181 -7.85 -3.46 18.64
CA LEU A 181 -6.54 -3.30 18.02
C LEU A 181 -5.94 -1.92 18.35
N TYR A 182 -4.62 -1.86 18.43
CA TYR A 182 -3.85 -0.63 18.64
C TYR A 182 -4.13 0.10 19.95
N LEU A 183 -4.57 -0.60 21.01
CA LEU A 183 -4.82 0.04 22.32
C LEU A 183 -3.54 0.21 23.14
N ASP A 184 -2.52 -0.59 22.86
CA ASP A 184 -1.21 -0.54 23.51
C ASP A 184 -0.13 -0.17 22.49
N ASP A 185 1.00 0.35 22.95
CA ASP A 185 2.19 0.53 22.11
C ASP A 185 2.65 -0.85 21.59
N LEU A 186 2.64 -1.01 20.28
CA LEU A 186 3.07 -2.21 19.59
C LEU A 186 4.61 -2.26 19.47
#